data_b0a05a1ee6ce50fb3a09d45c0733999a
#
_entry.id   b0a05a1ee6ce50fb3a09d45c0733999a
#
_cell.length_a   1.000
_cell.length_b   1.000
_cell.length_c   1.000
_cell.angle_alpha   90.00
_cell.angle_beta   90.00
_cell.angle_gamma   90.00
#
_symmetry.space_group_name_H-M   'P 1'
#
loop_
_entity.id
_entity.type
_entity.pdbx_description
1 polymer ?
#
loop_
_entity_poly.entity_id
_entity_poly.type
_entity_poly.pdbx_seq_one_letter_code
_entity_poly.pdbx_strand_id
1 'polypeptide(L)'
;MLLTGSRGAGKTTLIDALTQGCDLPGVRSYARREKPDGPPDCIFLENRRTGERRVIGRFLGGRMEPEAGVLDTFGVQALRDAMEGKNRWAVVDEIGFLENSSPAYCRALEELFRKKRMLAALRKADSPLLCRLRSREDCLVIDLDVLEDRQEHTGAGFPPEKGNL
;
A
#
# COMPACT_ATOMS: atom_id res chain seq x y z
N MET A 1 5.67 -9.71 -2.20
CA MET A 1 4.47 -9.89 -1.38
C MET A 1 3.58 -8.67 -1.52
N LEU A 2 2.32 -8.88 -1.77
CA LEU A 2 1.28 -7.85 -1.90
C LEU A 2 0.25 -8.05 -0.78
N LEU A 3 -0.01 -7.02 0.00
CA LEU A 3 -1.04 -7.02 1.04
C LEU A 3 -2.27 -6.31 0.49
N THR A 4 -3.44 -6.94 0.58
CA THR A 4 -4.72 -6.32 0.28
C THR A 4 -5.67 -6.45 1.47
N GLY A 5 -6.81 -5.79 1.42
CA GLY A 5 -7.78 -5.76 2.51
C GLY A 5 -8.50 -4.42 2.56
N SER A 6 -9.57 -4.36 3.32
CA SER A 6 -10.37 -3.17 3.56
C SER A 6 -9.56 -2.05 4.19
N ARG A 7 -10.15 -0.86 4.25
CA ARG A 7 -9.52 0.26 4.96
C ARG A 7 -9.49 -0.05 6.47
N GLY A 8 -8.31 0.06 7.06
CA GLY A 8 -8.11 -0.28 8.49
C GLY A 8 -7.69 -1.72 8.76
N ALA A 9 -7.67 -2.62 7.75
CA ALA A 9 -7.24 -4.02 7.91
C ALA A 9 -5.76 -4.23 8.32
N GLY A 10 -5.05 -3.18 8.71
CA GLY A 10 -3.68 -3.30 9.25
C GLY A 10 -2.55 -3.41 8.22
N LYS A 11 -2.79 -3.16 6.91
CA LYS A 11 -1.76 -3.27 5.86
C LYS A 11 -0.49 -2.47 6.19
N THR A 12 -0.63 -1.19 6.46
CA THR A 12 0.48 -0.31 6.86
C THR A 12 1.16 -0.77 8.14
N THR A 13 0.38 -1.15 9.15
CA THR A 13 0.91 -1.67 10.41
C THR A 13 1.76 -2.92 10.20
N LEU A 14 1.30 -3.83 9.35
CA LEU A 14 2.06 -5.03 9.01
C LEU A 14 3.33 -4.70 8.21
N ILE A 15 3.26 -3.77 7.25
CA ILE A 15 4.45 -3.29 6.53
C ILE A 15 5.46 -2.70 7.52
N ASP A 16 5.03 -1.80 8.40
CA ASP A 16 5.91 -1.16 9.38
C ASP A 16 6.54 -2.20 10.32
N ALA A 17 5.78 -3.20 10.79
CA ALA A 17 6.31 -4.29 11.61
C ALA A 17 7.35 -5.15 10.86
N LEU A 18 7.07 -5.53 9.62
CA LEU A 18 7.97 -6.35 8.78
C LEU A 18 9.24 -5.59 8.36
N THR A 19 9.21 -4.27 8.36
CA THR A 19 10.33 -3.43 7.93
C THR A 19 11.00 -2.68 9.08
N GLN A 20 10.61 -2.99 10.31
CA GLN A 20 11.17 -2.37 11.51
C GLN A 20 12.70 -2.54 11.56
N GLY A 21 13.43 -1.43 11.73
CA GLY A 21 14.90 -1.44 11.73
C GLY A 21 15.55 -1.58 10.35
N CYS A 22 14.76 -1.66 9.28
CA CYS A 22 15.26 -1.72 7.91
C CYS A 22 15.06 -0.38 7.19
N ASP A 23 16.14 0.18 6.64
CA ASP A 23 16.05 1.36 5.75
C ASP A 23 15.77 0.87 4.32
N LEU A 24 14.48 0.64 4.01
CA LEU A 24 14.04 0.17 2.70
C LEU A 24 13.53 1.34 1.86
N PRO A 25 14.07 1.50 0.63
CA PRO A 25 13.62 2.52 -0.30
C PRO A 25 12.20 2.22 -0.80
N GLY A 26 11.56 3.25 -1.32
CA GLY A 26 10.22 3.14 -1.88
C GLY A 26 9.41 4.40 -1.70
N VAL A 27 8.11 4.24 -1.71
CA VAL A 27 7.17 5.34 -1.51
C VAL A 27 6.10 4.98 -0.50
N ARG A 28 5.55 6.01 0.15
CA ARG A 28 4.41 5.89 1.06
C ARG A 28 3.34 6.90 0.70
N SER A 29 2.11 6.43 0.49
CA SER A 29 0.94 7.30 0.31
C SER A 29 0.11 7.31 1.59
N TYR A 30 -0.28 8.51 2.04
CA TYR A 30 -1.13 8.64 3.22
C TYR A 30 -2.05 9.84 3.13
N ALA A 31 -3.21 9.71 3.77
CA ALA A 31 -4.22 10.74 3.82
C ALA A 31 -3.96 11.72 4.97
N ARG A 32 -4.10 13.03 4.71
CA ARG A 32 -4.24 14.05 5.74
C ARG A 32 -5.72 14.39 5.91
N ARG A 33 -6.14 14.61 7.15
CA ARG A 33 -7.48 15.07 7.54
C ARG A 33 -7.35 16.24 8.48
N GLU A 34 -8.12 17.29 8.24
CA GLU A 34 -8.28 18.38 9.21
C GLU A 34 -9.25 17.97 10.32
N LYS A 35 -10.30 17.22 9.96
CA LYS A 35 -11.26 16.67 10.89
C LYS A 35 -11.07 15.16 11.01
N PRO A 36 -10.95 14.59 12.23
CA PRO A 36 -10.70 13.16 12.43
C PRO A 36 -11.72 12.25 11.72
N ASP A 37 -13.00 12.61 11.77
CA ASP A 37 -14.12 11.82 11.21
C ASP A 37 -14.52 12.29 9.79
N GLY A 38 -13.83 13.28 9.25
CA GLY A 38 -14.09 13.83 7.93
C GLY A 38 -13.45 13.03 6.79
N PRO A 39 -13.84 13.33 5.53
CA PRO A 39 -13.09 12.84 4.37
C PRO A 39 -11.64 13.37 4.43
N PRO A 40 -10.68 12.71 3.77
CA PRO A 40 -9.33 13.23 3.68
C PRO A 40 -9.30 14.50 2.82
N ASP A 41 -8.62 15.56 3.30
CA ASP A 41 -8.44 16.80 2.54
C ASP A 41 -7.50 16.61 1.37
N CYS A 42 -6.44 15.83 1.59
CA CYS A 42 -5.48 15.50 0.56
C CYS A 42 -4.79 14.16 0.83
N ILE A 43 -4.14 13.64 -0.21
CA ILE A 43 -3.26 12.49 -0.15
C ILE A 43 -1.85 12.95 -0.49
N PHE A 44 -0.90 12.60 0.37
CA PHE A 44 0.53 12.79 0.14
C PHE A 44 1.14 11.52 -0.44
N LEU A 45 2.15 11.70 -1.31
CA LEU A 45 3.15 10.70 -1.63
C LEU A 45 4.48 11.16 -1.01
N GLU A 46 5.13 10.26 -0.31
CA GLU A 46 6.43 10.47 0.32
C GLU A 46 7.46 9.53 -0.30
N ASN A 47 8.63 10.07 -0.66
CA ASN A 47 9.81 9.28 -1.01
C ASN A 47 10.45 8.80 0.31
N ARG A 48 10.42 7.51 0.60
CA ARG A 48 10.94 6.93 1.85
C ARG A 48 12.44 7.15 2.05
N ARG A 49 13.19 7.32 0.97
CA ARG A 49 14.64 7.53 1.02
C ARG A 49 15.01 8.96 1.43
N THR A 50 14.29 9.95 0.92
CA THR A 50 14.62 11.38 1.14
C THR A 50 13.75 12.04 2.19
N GLY A 51 12.59 11.45 2.52
CA GLY A 51 11.55 12.07 3.34
C GLY A 51 10.79 13.19 2.62
N GLU A 52 11.13 13.48 1.36
CA GLU A 52 10.41 14.48 0.56
C GLU A 52 8.99 14.00 0.26
N ARG A 53 8.04 14.92 0.34
CA ARG A 53 6.62 14.61 0.13
C ARG A 53 5.93 15.65 -0.73
N ARG A 54 4.96 15.20 -1.55
CA ARG A 54 4.09 16.04 -2.38
C ARG A 54 2.64 15.59 -2.27
N VAL A 55 1.73 16.53 -2.41
CA VAL A 55 0.30 16.21 -2.55
C VAL A 55 0.07 15.62 -3.93
N ILE A 56 -0.53 14.43 -3.98
CA ILE A 56 -0.89 13.74 -5.22
C ILE A 56 -2.39 13.72 -5.49
N GLY A 57 -3.20 14.13 -4.52
CA GLY A 57 -4.64 14.25 -4.67
C GLY A 57 -5.24 15.18 -3.63
N ARG A 58 -6.33 15.87 -4.02
CA ARG A 58 -7.11 16.77 -3.16
C ARG A 58 -8.58 16.37 -3.19
N PHE A 59 -9.26 16.55 -2.06
CA PHE A 59 -10.69 16.32 -1.99
C PHE A 59 -11.42 17.59 -2.45
N LEU A 60 -12.01 17.51 -3.63
CA LEU A 60 -12.72 18.61 -4.28
C LEU A 60 -14.10 18.14 -4.75
N GLY A 61 -15.13 18.91 -4.50
CA GLY A 61 -16.48 18.60 -5.01
C GLY A 61 -17.03 17.23 -4.59
N GLY A 62 -16.67 16.73 -3.41
CA GLY A 62 -17.17 15.45 -2.87
C GLY A 62 -16.33 14.22 -3.29
N ARG A 63 -15.28 14.39 -4.06
CA ARG A 63 -14.40 13.30 -4.51
C ARG A 63 -12.91 13.66 -4.42
N MET A 64 -12.06 12.63 -4.42
CA MET A 64 -10.61 12.80 -4.46
C MET A 64 -10.15 12.96 -5.91
N GLU A 65 -9.62 14.14 -6.24
CA GLU A 65 -9.08 14.48 -7.56
C GLU A 65 -7.55 14.38 -7.57
N PRO A 66 -6.93 13.82 -8.62
CA PRO A 66 -5.48 13.77 -8.73
C PRO A 66 -4.89 15.16 -8.92
N GLU A 67 -3.77 15.45 -8.29
CA GLU A 67 -2.96 16.65 -8.51
C GLU A 67 -2.17 16.49 -9.81
N ALA A 68 -2.40 17.39 -10.78
CA ALA A 68 -1.88 17.26 -12.13
C ALA A 68 -0.33 17.23 -12.17
N GLY A 69 0.24 16.25 -12.89
CA GLY A 69 1.67 16.16 -13.17
C GLY A 69 2.57 15.75 -12.00
N VAL A 70 2.06 15.70 -10.76
CA VAL A 70 2.89 15.37 -9.60
C VAL A 70 3.35 13.91 -9.63
N LEU A 71 2.47 13.00 -10.00
CA LEU A 71 2.84 11.59 -10.17
C LEU A 71 3.81 11.39 -11.35
N ASP A 72 3.63 12.15 -12.44
CA ASP A 72 4.50 12.06 -13.64
C ASP A 72 5.93 12.55 -13.38
N THR A 73 6.11 13.45 -12.43
CA THR A 73 7.40 14.05 -12.08
C THR A 73 7.94 13.48 -10.78
N PHE A 74 7.47 13.97 -9.65
CA PHE A 74 7.93 13.56 -8.32
C PHE A 74 7.72 12.06 -8.06
N GLY A 75 6.54 11.53 -8.40
CA GLY A 75 6.21 10.12 -8.18
C GLY A 75 7.15 9.19 -8.97
N VAL A 76 7.35 9.46 -10.26
CA VAL A 76 8.26 8.71 -11.11
C VAL A 76 9.70 8.80 -10.59
N GLN A 77 10.15 9.99 -10.15
CA GLN A 77 11.50 10.14 -9.58
C GLN A 77 11.67 9.34 -8.29
N ALA A 78 10.70 9.38 -7.39
CA ALA A 78 10.74 8.61 -6.15
C ALA A 78 10.83 7.09 -6.37
N LEU A 79 10.13 6.57 -7.40
CA LEU A 79 10.24 5.16 -7.79
C LEU A 79 11.61 4.84 -8.43
N ARG A 80 12.19 5.75 -9.21
CA ARG A 80 13.55 5.60 -9.77
C ARG A 80 14.59 5.57 -8.66
N ASP A 81 14.50 6.46 -7.69
CA ASP A 81 15.38 6.46 -6.52
C ASP A 81 15.34 5.12 -5.76
N ALA A 82 14.16 4.51 -5.69
CA ALA A 82 14.01 3.18 -5.08
C ALA A 82 14.65 2.08 -5.93
N MET A 83 14.66 2.21 -7.27
CA MET A 83 15.31 1.26 -8.18
C MET A 83 16.83 1.31 -8.12
N GLU A 84 17.42 2.50 -7.98
CA GLU A 84 18.87 2.73 -8.03
C GLU A 84 19.61 2.26 -6.77
N GLY A 85 18.95 2.18 -5.62
CA GLY A 85 19.57 1.77 -4.37
C GLY A 85 20.08 0.32 -4.39
N LYS A 86 21.10 0.02 -3.56
CA LYS A 86 21.69 -1.34 -3.41
C LYS A 86 20.73 -2.35 -2.78
N ASN A 87 19.69 -1.88 -2.10
CA ASN A 87 18.70 -2.74 -1.47
C ASN A 87 17.97 -3.60 -2.51
N ARG A 88 17.89 -4.91 -2.25
CA ARG A 88 17.13 -5.85 -3.09
C ARG A 88 15.62 -5.72 -2.89
N TRP A 89 15.18 -5.13 -1.78
CA TRP A 89 13.79 -4.91 -1.42
C TRP A 89 13.41 -3.45 -1.59
N ALA A 90 12.15 -3.23 -1.96
CA ALA A 90 11.51 -1.91 -1.94
C ALA A 90 10.09 -2.02 -1.37
N VAL A 91 9.61 -0.90 -0.82
CA VAL A 91 8.29 -0.81 -0.17
C VAL A 91 7.43 0.19 -0.92
N VAL A 92 6.16 -0.17 -1.17
CA VAL A 92 5.15 0.76 -1.68
C VAL A 92 3.89 0.66 -0.82
N ASP A 93 3.62 1.69 -0.03
CA ASP A 93 2.49 1.73 0.89
C ASP A 93 1.76 3.08 0.79
N GLU A 94 0.62 3.16 0.14
CA GLU A 94 -0.31 2.21 -0.46
C GLU A 94 -0.44 2.49 -1.97
N ILE A 95 -0.77 1.49 -2.81
CA ILE A 95 -1.15 1.67 -4.21
C ILE A 95 -2.68 1.76 -4.27
N GLY A 96 -3.21 2.87 -4.78
CA GLY A 96 -4.63 3.13 -4.85
C GLY A 96 -5.15 3.38 -6.26
N PHE A 97 -6.10 4.29 -6.39
CA PHE A 97 -6.73 4.63 -7.67
C PHE A 97 -6.12 5.89 -8.32
N LEU A 98 -5.48 6.76 -7.53
CA LEU A 98 -4.87 8.00 -8.04
C LEU A 98 -3.75 7.72 -9.03
N GLU A 99 -3.03 6.62 -8.83
CA GLU A 99 -1.91 6.20 -9.67
C GLU A 99 -2.33 5.94 -11.11
N ASN A 100 -3.60 5.56 -11.34
CA ASN A 100 -4.13 5.37 -12.70
C ASN A 100 -4.19 6.67 -13.53
N SER A 101 -4.14 7.84 -12.88
CA SER A 101 -4.09 9.12 -13.59
C SER A 101 -2.75 9.40 -14.28
N SER A 102 -1.70 8.64 -13.93
CA SER A 102 -0.35 8.78 -14.48
C SER A 102 0.14 7.48 -15.12
N PRO A 103 0.03 7.32 -16.44
CA PRO A 103 0.63 6.19 -17.15
C PRO A 103 2.15 6.09 -16.96
N ALA A 104 2.84 7.20 -16.77
CA ALA A 104 4.28 7.23 -16.52
C ALA A 104 4.62 6.61 -15.15
N TYR A 105 3.87 6.97 -14.11
CA TYR A 105 4.00 6.39 -12.78
C TYR A 105 3.69 4.89 -12.79
N CYS A 106 2.60 4.48 -13.46
CA CYS A 106 2.25 3.06 -13.60
C CYS A 106 3.39 2.24 -14.23
N ARG A 107 4.00 2.75 -15.32
CA ARG A 107 5.15 2.09 -15.96
C ARG A 107 6.37 2.01 -15.04
N ALA A 108 6.69 3.09 -14.34
CA ALA A 108 7.80 3.11 -13.39
C ALA A 108 7.56 2.14 -12.21
N LEU A 109 6.33 2.04 -11.73
CA LEU A 109 5.94 1.11 -10.69
C LEU A 109 6.11 -0.34 -11.16
N GLU A 110 5.62 -0.69 -12.35
CA GLU A 110 5.79 -2.03 -12.94
C GLU A 110 7.27 -2.36 -13.17
N GLU A 111 8.10 -1.37 -13.52
CA GLU A 111 9.54 -1.54 -13.63
C GLU A 111 10.19 -1.82 -12.27
N LEU A 112 9.77 -1.11 -11.22
CA LEU A 112 10.22 -1.37 -9.85
C LEU A 112 9.90 -2.81 -9.43
N PHE A 113 8.69 -3.30 -9.74
CA PHE A 113 8.28 -4.70 -9.49
C PHE A 113 9.14 -5.74 -10.24
N ARG A 114 9.69 -5.39 -11.40
CA ARG A 114 10.62 -6.26 -12.15
C ARG A 114 12.03 -6.26 -11.58
N LYS A 115 12.48 -5.14 -11.02
CA LYS A 115 13.86 -4.93 -10.57
C LYS A 115 14.09 -5.28 -9.10
N LYS A 116 13.06 -5.19 -8.27
CA LYS A 116 13.17 -5.35 -6.81
C LYS A 116 12.20 -6.39 -6.28
N ARG A 117 12.54 -7.00 -5.15
CA ARG A 117 11.58 -7.72 -4.33
C ARG A 117 10.68 -6.72 -3.64
N MET A 118 9.37 -6.90 -3.78
CA MET A 118 8.40 -5.92 -3.32
C MET A 118 7.69 -6.34 -2.04
N LEU A 119 7.53 -5.39 -1.14
CA LEU A 119 6.51 -5.41 -0.10
C LEU A 119 5.57 -4.23 -0.38
N ALA A 120 4.33 -4.52 -0.79
CA ALA A 120 3.40 -3.45 -1.17
C ALA A 120 2.01 -3.66 -0.59
N ALA A 121 1.38 -2.55 -0.18
CA ALA A 121 -0.03 -2.51 0.14
C ALA A 121 -0.84 -2.11 -1.09
N LEU A 122 -1.87 -2.88 -1.38
CA LEU A 122 -2.84 -2.59 -2.43
C LEU A 122 -4.18 -2.22 -1.81
N ARG A 123 -4.77 -1.15 -2.29
CA ARG A 123 -6.15 -0.82 -1.96
C ARG A 123 -7.09 -1.90 -2.49
N LYS A 124 -8.09 -2.29 -1.70
CA LYS A 124 -9.14 -3.21 -2.14
C LYS A 124 -10.15 -2.42 -3.00
N ALA A 125 -9.79 -2.25 -4.26
CA ALA A 125 -10.60 -1.55 -5.27
C ALA A 125 -10.33 -2.16 -6.64
N ASP A 126 -11.24 -1.95 -7.58
CA ASP A 126 -11.08 -2.40 -8.95
C ASP A 126 -10.57 -1.25 -9.82
N SER A 127 -9.34 -1.38 -10.27
CA SER A 127 -8.72 -0.50 -11.24
C SER A 127 -7.77 -1.30 -12.13
N PRO A 128 -7.50 -0.85 -13.36
CA PRO A 128 -6.63 -1.58 -14.28
C PRO A 128 -5.25 -1.90 -13.70
N LEU A 129 -4.65 -0.95 -12.97
CA LEU A 129 -3.35 -1.16 -12.31
C LEU A 129 -3.45 -2.22 -11.20
N LEU A 130 -4.42 -2.08 -10.30
CA LEU A 130 -4.57 -3.00 -9.17
C LEU A 130 -4.91 -4.42 -9.61
N CYS A 131 -5.73 -4.58 -10.65
CA CYS A 131 -6.02 -5.89 -11.24
C CYS A 131 -4.75 -6.53 -11.81
N ARG A 132 -3.94 -5.79 -12.59
CA ARG A 132 -2.66 -6.31 -13.12
C ARG A 132 -1.69 -6.70 -12.03
N LEU A 133 -1.58 -5.91 -10.95
CA LEU A 133 -0.67 -6.23 -9.85
C LEU A 133 -1.12 -7.47 -9.07
N ARG A 134 -2.43 -7.63 -8.83
CA ARG A 134 -2.98 -8.81 -8.14
C ARG A 134 -2.87 -10.10 -8.95
N SER A 135 -2.90 -10.02 -10.28
CA SER A 135 -2.78 -11.18 -11.17
C SER A 135 -1.33 -11.60 -11.48
N ARG A 136 -0.34 -10.99 -10.85
CA ARG A 136 1.07 -11.36 -11.05
C ARG A 136 1.37 -12.73 -10.43
N GLU A 137 1.88 -13.66 -11.23
CA GLU A 137 2.26 -15.01 -10.78
C GLU A 137 3.52 -15.01 -9.90
N ASP A 138 4.37 -13.99 -10.02
CA ASP A 138 5.59 -13.83 -9.23
C ASP A 138 5.37 -13.13 -7.88
N CYS A 139 4.11 -12.87 -7.51
CA CYS A 139 3.75 -12.19 -6.28
C CYS A 139 2.83 -13.05 -5.41
N LEU A 140 3.18 -13.22 -4.14
CA LEU A 140 2.25 -13.70 -3.13
C LEU A 140 1.30 -12.56 -2.75
N VAL A 141 0.00 -12.77 -2.94
CA VAL A 141 -1.06 -11.84 -2.51
C VAL A 141 -1.70 -12.35 -1.22
N ILE A 142 -1.75 -11.51 -0.20
CA ILE A 142 -2.35 -11.81 1.10
C ILE A 142 -3.50 -10.82 1.33
N ASP A 143 -4.72 -11.33 1.44
CA ASP A 143 -5.89 -10.54 1.83
C ASP A 143 -6.06 -10.62 3.35
N LEU A 144 -5.88 -9.47 4.02
CA LEU A 144 -5.92 -9.40 5.48
C LEU A 144 -7.34 -9.58 6.04
N ASP A 145 -8.38 -9.22 5.27
CA ASP A 145 -9.76 -9.43 5.70
C ASP A 145 -10.06 -10.93 5.89
N VAL A 146 -9.52 -11.79 5.02
CA VAL A 146 -9.68 -13.25 5.12
C VAL A 146 -8.93 -13.85 6.31
N LEU A 147 -7.87 -13.21 6.78
CA LEU A 147 -7.11 -13.66 7.95
C LEU A 147 -7.84 -13.32 9.26
N GLU A 148 -8.49 -12.16 9.32
CA GLU A 148 -9.30 -11.75 10.47
C GLU A 148 -10.48 -12.71 10.68
N ASP A 149 -11.23 -13.03 9.63
CA ASP A 149 -12.36 -13.97 9.68
C ASP A 149 -11.96 -15.35 10.23
N ARG A 150 -10.73 -15.81 9.96
CA ARG A 150 -10.23 -17.09 10.49
C ARG A 150 -9.93 -17.05 11.99
N GLN A 151 -9.53 -15.91 12.54
CA GLN A 151 -9.25 -15.78 13.97
C GLN A 151 -10.54 -15.78 14.79
N GLU A 152 -11.61 -15.17 14.28
CA GLU A 152 -12.93 -15.18 14.95
C GLU A 152 -13.54 -16.59 15.03
N HIS A 153 -13.30 -17.43 14.01
CA HIS A 153 -13.83 -18.81 13.98
C HIS A 153 -13.02 -19.82 14.82
N THR A 154 -11.76 -19.52 15.15
CA THR A 154 -10.93 -20.40 16.01
C THR A 154 -11.09 -20.09 17.50
N GLY A 155 -11.79 -19.01 17.87
CA GLY A 155 -12.11 -18.64 19.25
C GLY A 155 -13.29 -19.42 19.89
N ALA A 156 -13.95 -20.32 19.16
CA ALA A 156 -15.05 -21.11 19.70
C ALA A 156 -14.52 -22.36 20.43
N GLY A 157 -14.29 -22.20 21.73
CA GLY A 157 -14.46 -23.19 22.79
C GLY A 157 -13.86 -24.56 22.62
N PHE A 158 -12.70 -24.83 23.23
CA PHE A 158 -12.43 -26.18 23.75
C PHE A 158 -13.49 -26.52 24.81
N PRO A 159 -14.24 -27.63 24.67
CA PRO A 159 -15.13 -28.08 25.74
C PRO A 159 -14.29 -28.48 26.95
N PRO A 160 -14.75 -28.23 28.18
CA PRO A 160 -14.01 -28.64 29.37
C PRO A 160 -13.92 -30.17 29.41
N GLU A 161 -12.72 -30.70 29.59
CA GLU A 161 -12.50 -32.08 29.89
C GLU A 161 -13.33 -32.49 31.11
N LYS A 162 -14.26 -33.43 30.92
CA LYS A 162 -14.94 -34.10 32.03
C LYS A 162 -13.92 -34.98 32.73
N GLY A 163 -13.45 -34.50 33.88
CA GLY A 163 -12.75 -35.38 34.82
C GLY A 163 -13.65 -36.50 35.27
N ASN A 164 -13.22 -37.72 35.01
CA ASN A 164 -13.77 -38.92 35.67
C ASN A 164 -13.02 -39.14 36.99
N LEU A 165 -13.79 -39.13 38.05
CA LEU A 165 -13.43 -39.78 39.33
C LEU A 165 -13.48 -41.29 39.19
#